data_ad5c96f223843f40ccca34ddfb39be4a
#
_entry.id   ad5c96f223843f40ccca34ddfb39be4a
#
_cell.length_a   1.000
_cell.length_b   1.000
_cell.length_c   1.000
_cell.angle_alpha   90.00
_cell.angle_beta   90.00
_cell.angle_gamma   90.00
#
_symmetry.space_group_name_H-M   'P 1'
#
loop_
_entity.id
_entity.type
_entity.pdbx_description
1 polymer ?
#
loop_
_entity_poly.entity_id
_entity_poly.type
_entity_poly.pdbx_seq_one_letter_code
_entity_poly.pdbx_strand_id
1 'polypeptide(L)'
;MAADARFSPRHLDGDAVKVIRRLNAHGFTAYLVGGCVRDLWVSVEPKDFDIATEATPRQVKRLFRNSRIIGRRFRLVDVTFRNKVLDVSTFRAQVEASEDPHDPMIRTDNVFGSAGEDARRRDFTMNGLFYDLRAGELIDYVGGLNDLERRVIETIGDPWVRFREDPVRMLRAIKFAGRLDFRLADNVFQAMLDCKDDLRKAAAPRLFEEIVRLLNRGGAHQSARLLYKTGMMDLLLPEVSASLDANLGDGTASPMWGYLRAIDQRVRSGRPVTQVVMLACIFLQLFDDLLYSAETDAGIRDLSLVIERVFRPIATRMHMSRRDAYRLKQILVAQPRLAGLVKIRGRRGAASQLMSREYFNESLDLFRIMAETRGRFADELKAWNERVRG
;
A
#
# COMPACT_ATOMS: atom_id res chain seq x y z
N MET A 1 23.09 -21.70 -8.06
CA MET A 1 23.58 -21.67 -6.66
C MET A 1 22.79 -22.70 -5.87
N ALA A 2 23.43 -23.48 -4.99
CA ALA A 2 22.79 -24.54 -4.22
C ALA A 2 21.55 -24.00 -3.47
N ALA A 3 20.58 -24.90 -3.22
CA ALA A 3 19.31 -24.58 -2.58
C ALA A 3 19.54 -23.78 -1.30
N ASP A 4 19.23 -22.49 -1.35
CA ASP A 4 19.32 -21.60 -0.22
C ASP A 4 18.25 -21.98 0.82
N ALA A 5 18.62 -22.05 2.09
CA ALA A 5 17.71 -22.40 3.20
C ALA A 5 16.45 -21.51 3.24
N ARG A 6 16.52 -20.30 2.68
CA ARG A 6 15.41 -19.36 2.54
C ARG A 6 14.28 -19.89 1.65
N PHE A 7 14.59 -20.76 0.68
CA PHE A 7 13.63 -21.42 -0.22
C PHE A 7 13.29 -22.85 0.21
N SER A 8 13.44 -23.15 1.51
CA SER A 8 13.07 -24.47 2.03
C SER A 8 11.55 -24.72 1.90
N PRO A 9 11.11 -25.98 1.78
CA PRO A 9 9.69 -26.31 1.69
C PRO A 9 8.82 -25.78 2.82
N ARG A 10 9.42 -25.40 3.96
CA ARG A 10 8.73 -24.83 5.11
C ARG A 10 8.31 -23.38 4.90
N HIS A 11 9.01 -22.66 4.02
CA HIS A 11 8.75 -21.26 3.69
C HIS A 11 7.91 -21.10 2.42
N LEU A 12 7.74 -22.19 1.66
CA LEU A 12 6.98 -22.18 0.41
C LEU A 12 5.53 -22.54 0.65
N ASP A 13 4.65 -21.85 -0.06
CA ASP A 13 3.22 -22.19 -0.03
C ASP A 13 2.97 -23.55 -0.70
N GLY A 14 2.39 -24.50 0.05
CA GLY A 14 2.18 -25.86 -0.42
C GLY A 14 1.25 -25.97 -1.63
N ASP A 15 0.30 -25.05 -1.78
CA ASP A 15 -0.61 -25.07 -2.93
C ASP A 15 0.05 -24.44 -4.16
N ALA A 16 0.88 -23.40 -4.00
CA ALA A 16 1.72 -22.88 -5.08
C ALA A 16 2.68 -23.96 -5.61
N VAL A 17 3.32 -24.72 -4.70
CA VAL A 17 4.14 -25.87 -5.06
C VAL A 17 3.36 -26.92 -5.88
N LYS A 18 2.11 -27.25 -5.49
CA LYS A 18 1.24 -28.18 -6.23
C LYS A 18 0.93 -27.66 -7.63
N VAL A 19 0.63 -26.35 -7.76
CA VAL A 19 0.34 -25.73 -9.07
C VAL A 19 1.56 -25.83 -9.98
N ILE A 20 2.74 -25.43 -9.52
CA ILE A 20 3.97 -25.47 -10.31
C ILE A 20 4.31 -26.90 -10.71
N ARG A 21 4.27 -27.86 -9.77
CA ARG A 21 4.53 -29.28 -10.07
C ARG A 21 3.57 -29.84 -11.12
N ARG A 22 2.29 -29.47 -11.08
CA ARG A 22 1.31 -29.91 -12.07
C ARG A 22 1.57 -29.32 -13.44
N LEU A 23 1.92 -28.03 -13.54
CA LEU A 23 2.33 -27.39 -14.78
C LEU A 23 3.55 -28.09 -15.39
N ASN A 24 4.60 -28.29 -14.58
CA ASN A 24 5.83 -28.97 -15.00
C ASN A 24 5.58 -30.42 -15.45
N ALA A 25 4.71 -31.16 -14.78
CA ALA A 25 4.33 -32.54 -15.15
C ALA A 25 3.61 -32.63 -16.51
N HIS A 26 3.01 -31.53 -16.98
CA HIS A 26 2.37 -31.43 -18.29
C HIS A 26 3.26 -30.75 -19.35
N GLY A 27 4.56 -30.61 -19.07
CA GLY A 27 5.55 -30.09 -20.01
C GLY A 27 5.65 -28.56 -20.06
N PHE A 28 5.00 -27.84 -19.13
CA PHE A 28 5.07 -26.38 -19.09
C PHE A 28 6.08 -25.91 -18.04
N THR A 29 7.01 -25.05 -18.44
CA THR A 29 7.89 -24.34 -17.51
C THR A 29 7.07 -23.45 -16.60
N ALA A 30 7.32 -23.51 -15.28
CA ALA A 30 6.64 -22.69 -14.29
C ALA A 30 7.54 -22.37 -13.09
N TYR A 31 7.48 -21.12 -12.64
CA TYR A 31 8.34 -20.59 -11.58
C TYR A 31 7.52 -19.83 -10.53
N LEU A 32 8.02 -19.76 -9.29
CA LEU A 32 7.65 -18.66 -8.38
C LEU A 32 8.32 -17.39 -8.87
N VAL A 33 7.64 -16.24 -8.76
CA VAL A 33 8.13 -14.99 -9.35
C VAL A 33 7.86 -13.75 -8.51
N GLY A 34 8.69 -12.75 -8.68
CA GLY A 34 8.41 -11.40 -8.21
C GLY A 34 8.46 -11.23 -6.69
N GLY A 35 7.34 -10.75 -6.14
CA GLY A 35 7.25 -10.35 -4.73
C GLY A 35 7.60 -11.45 -3.74
N CYS A 36 7.11 -12.68 -3.96
CA CYS A 36 7.38 -13.79 -3.05
C CYS A 36 8.86 -14.23 -3.08
N VAL A 37 9.49 -14.22 -4.25
CA VAL A 37 10.91 -14.57 -4.38
C VAL A 37 11.79 -13.55 -3.68
N ARG A 38 11.52 -12.25 -3.89
CA ARG A 38 12.17 -11.15 -3.18
C ARG A 38 11.99 -11.26 -1.66
N ASP A 39 10.74 -11.43 -1.20
CA ASP A 39 10.43 -11.45 0.24
C ASP A 39 11.13 -12.63 0.93
N LEU A 40 11.12 -13.83 0.31
CA LEU A 40 11.89 -14.99 0.80
C LEU A 40 13.40 -14.69 0.85
N TRP A 41 13.94 -14.02 -0.18
CA TRP A 41 15.37 -13.68 -0.20
C TRP A 41 15.78 -12.77 0.95
N VAL A 42 14.96 -11.78 1.31
CA VAL A 42 15.22 -10.88 2.43
C VAL A 42 14.67 -11.39 3.77
N SER A 43 14.30 -12.68 3.85
CA SER A 43 13.78 -13.35 5.05
C SER A 43 12.52 -12.68 5.62
N VAL A 44 11.67 -12.17 4.74
CA VAL A 44 10.32 -11.67 5.05
C VAL A 44 9.30 -12.70 4.57
N GLU A 45 8.32 -13.03 5.41
CA GLU A 45 7.25 -13.95 5.03
C GLU A 45 6.41 -13.36 3.88
N PRO A 46 6.34 -14.04 2.71
CA PRO A 46 5.52 -13.59 1.61
C PRO A 46 4.03 -13.65 1.97
N LYS A 47 3.28 -12.61 1.60
CA LYS A 47 1.83 -12.63 1.75
C LYS A 47 1.14 -13.43 0.65
N ASP A 48 1.61 -13.28 -0.57
CA ASP A 48 1.02 -13.86 -1.77
C ASP A 48 2.14 -14.56 -2.57
N PHE A 49 1.84 -15.68 -3.21
CA PHE A 49 2.78 -16.44 -4.04
C PHE A 49 2.33 -16.39 -5.49
N ASP A 50 3.00 -15.56 -6.27
CA ASP A 50 2.76 -15.41 -7.70
C ASP A 50 3.48 -16.49 -8.49
N ILE A 51 2.79 -17.04 -9.49
CA ILE A 51 3.33 -18.06 -10.40
C ILE A 51 3.35 -17.50 -11.83
N ALA A 52 4.45 -17.70 -12.53
CA ALA A 52 4.53 -17.43 -13.96
C ALA A 52 4.92 -18.71 -14.72
N THR A 53 4.33 -18.88 -15.90
CA THR A 53 4.51 -20.09 -16.72
C THR A 53 4.49 -19.76 -18.22
N GLU A 54 5.04 -20.63 -19.05
CA GLU A 54 4.87 -20.57 -20.50
C GLU A 54 3.48 -21.03 -20.97
N ALA A 55 2.72 -21.73 -20.10
CA ALA A 55 1.37 -22.15 -20.41
C ALA A 55 0.45 -20.94 -20.63
N THR A 56 -0.29 -20.93 -21.75
CA THR A 56 -1.30 -19.90 -22.02
C THR A 56 -2.45 -19.97 -21.02
N PRO A 57 -3.22 -18.87 -20.81
CA PRO A 57 -4.34 -18.88 -19.87
C PRO A 57 -5.38 -19.97 -20.14
N ARG A 58 -5.59 -20.34 -21.41
CA ARG A 58 -6.49 -21.44 -21.79
C ARG A 58 -5.94 -22.81 -21.39
N GLN A 59 -4.63 -23.01 -21.52
CA GLN A 59 -3.96 -24.26 -21.09
C GLN A 59 -3.99 -24.40 -19.57
N VAL A 60 -3.67 -23.34 -18.83
CA VAL A 60 -3.80 -23.32 -17.36
C VAL A 60 -5.26 -23.65 -16.95
N LYS A 61 -6.25 -23.01 -17.59
CA LYS A 61 -7.66 -23.28 -17.31
C LYS A 61 -8.07 -24.74 -17.56
N ARG A 62 -7.48 -25.42 -18.56
CA ARG A 62 -7.74 -26.85 -18.82
C ARG A 62 -7.14 -27.75 -17.74
N LEU A 63 -5.96 -27.39 -17.21
CA LEU A 63 -5.28 -28.15 -16.17
C LEU A 63 -5.96 -28.02 -14.80
N PHE A 64 -6.55 -26.86 -14.49
CA PHE A 64 -7.13 -26.57 -13.18
C PHE A 64 -8.64 -26.30 -13.32
N ARG A 65 -9.49 -27.28 -12.93
CA ARG A 65 -10.95 -27.14 -12.99
C ARG A 65 -11.46 -26.01 -12.07
N ASN A 66 -10.79 -25.79 -10.92
CA ASN A 66 -11.06 -24.77 -9.93
C ASN A 66 -10.42 -23.42 -10.29
N SER A 67 -10.38 -23.04 -11.54
CA SER A 67 -9.74 -21.79 -11.98
C SER A 67 -10.64 -20.96 -12.88
N ARG A 68 -10.36 -19.66 -12.97
CA ARG A 68 -11.01 -18.72 -13.90
C ARG A 68 -10.00 -17.77 -14.50
N ILE A 69 -10.23 -17.37 -15.75
CA ILE A 69 -9.43 -16.34 -16.42
C ILE A 69 -10.01 -14.99 -16.02
N ILE A 70 -9.16 -14.09 -15.51
CA ILE A 70 -9.52 -12.73 -15.11
C ILE A 70 -8.67 -11.70 -15.86
N GLY A 71 -9.11 -10.44 -15.80
CA GLY A 71 -8.42 -9.30 -16.36
C GLY A 71 -8.69 -9.10 -17.86
N ARG A 72 -8.85 -7.81 -18.24
CA ARG A 72 -8.98 -7.38 -19.64
C ARG A 72 -7.65 -6.93 -20.21
N ARG A 73 -6.94 -6.08 -19.45
CA ARG A 73 -5.61 -5.56 -19.81
C ARG A 73 -4.53 -6.62 -19.60
N PHE A 74 -4.61 -7.35 -18.49
CA PHE A 74 -3.69 -8.42 -18.10
C PHE A 74 -4.49 -9.69 -17.85
N ARG A 75 -4.34 -10.68 -18.71
CA ARG A 75 -5.00 -11.96 -18.50
C ARG A 75 -4.21 -12.81 -17.53
N LEU A 76 -4.78 -13.07 -16.37
CA LEU A 76 -4.29 -13.97 -15.33
C LEU A 76 -5.26 -15.14 -15.18
N VAL A 77 -4.79 -16.19 -14.56
CA VAL A 77 -5.66 -17.31 -14.16
C VAL A 77 -5.63 -17.42 -12.64
N ASP A 78 -6.77 -17.11 -12.02
CA ASP A 78 -7.01 -17.40 -10.62
C ASP A 78 -7.22 -18.90 -10.43
N VAL A 79 -6.35 -19.55 -9.67
CA VAL A 79 -6.56 -20.94 -9.22
C VAL A 79 -7.04 -20.90 -7.77
N THR A 80 -8.29 -21.30 -7.54
CA THR A 80 -8.96 -21.20 -6.25
C THR A 80 -8.69 -22.44 -5.41
N PHE A 81 -8.20 -22.24 -4.19
CA PHE A 81 -8.11 -23.23 -3.13
C PHE A 81 -9.10 -22.90 -2.01
N ARG A 82 -9.23 -23.80 -1.02
CA ARG A 82 -10.25 -23.69 0.04
C ARG A 82 -10.31 -22.31 0.70
N ASN A 83 -9.14 -21.70 0.99
CA ASN A 83 -9.04 -20.45 1.76
C ASN A 83 -8.28 -19.35 1.02
N LYS A 84 -7.88 -19.56 -0.23
CA LYS A 84 -7.07 -18.59 -0.99
C LYS A 84 -7.20 -18.77 -2.48
N VAL A 85 -6.74 -17.77 -3.21
CA VAL A 85 -6.59 -17.76 -4.66
C VAL A 85 -5.12 -17.57 -4.98
N LEU A 86 -4.60 -18.32 -5.94
CA LEU A 86 -3.24 -18.16 -6.47
C LEU A 86 -3.31 -17.61 -7.89
N ASP A 87 -2.52 -16.57 -8.13
CA ASP A 87 -2.41 -15.93 -9.44
C ASP A 87 -1.38 -16.66 -10.30
N VAL A 88 -1.83 -17.15 -11.44
CA VAL A 88 -0.97 -17.79 -12.44
C VAL A 88 -0.95 -16.92 -13.70
N SER A 89 0.20 -16.34 -14.00
CA SER A 89 0.44 -15.52 -15.20
C SER A 89 1.17 -16.32 -16.28
N THR A 90 0.86 -16.03 -17.54
CA THR A 90 1.70 -16.49 -18.66
C THR A 90 2.88 -15.53 -18.84
N PHE A 91 4.08 -16.04 -19.14
CA PHE A 91 5.22 -15.17 -19.50
C PHE A 91 4.84 -14.24 -20.64
N ARG A 92 5.23 -12.98 -20.52
CA ARG A 92 4.87 -11.93 -21.48
C ARG A 92 6.12 -11.33 -22.11
N ALA A 93 6.01 -11.05 -23.40
CA ALA A 93 7.01 -10.28 -24.11
C ALA A 93 6.89 -8.79 -23.73
N GLN A 94 7.96 -8.05 -23.96
CA GLN A 94 7.94 -6.61 -23.90
C GLN A 94 7.06 -6.08 -25.04
N VAL A 95 6.07 -5.29 -24.70
CA VAL A 95 5.27 -4.55 -25.69
C VAL A 95 5.92 -3.18 -25.84
N GLU A 96 6.21 -2.76 -27.05
CA GLU A 96 6.68 -1.41 -27.31
C GLU A 96 5.63 -0.39 -26.82
N ALA A 97 6.12 0.70 -26.24
CA ALA A 97 5.26 1.82 -25.88
C ALA A 97 4.50 2.31 -27.13
N SER A 98 3.37 2.99 -26.93
CA SER A 98 2.62 3.60 -28.02
C SER A 98 3.56 4.34 -28.98
N GLU A 99 3.36 4.21 -30.29
CA GLU A 99 4.09 4.97 -31.31
C GLU A 99 3.86 6.48 -31.19
N ASP A 100 2.88 6.91 -30.40
CA ASP A 100 2.63 8.31 -30.09
C ASP A 100 3.61 8.82 -29.02
N PRO A 101 4.58 9.70 -29.38
CA PRO A 101 5.54 10.26 -28.45
C PRO A 101 4.88 11.06 -27.29
N HIS A 102 3.64 11.49 -27.48
CA HIS A 102 2.87 12.27 -26.49
C HIS A 102 2.06 11.41 -25.54
N ASP A 103 1.86 10.10 -25.82
CA ASP A 103 1.17 9.16 -24.94
C ASP A 103 1.90 7.80 -24.86
N PRO A 104 3.05 7.73 -24.18
CA PRO A 104 3.84 6.50 -24.04
C PRO A 104 3.21 5.44 -23.13
N MET A 105 1.98 5.64 -22.64
CA MET A 105 1.35 4.72 -21.70
C MET A 105 0.97 3.38 -22.35
N ILE A 106 1.42 2.28 -21.73
CA ILE A 106 1.05 0.91 -22.15
C ILE A 106 -0.42 0.66 -21.80
N ARG A 107 -1.27 0.46 -22.83
CA ARG A 107 -2.71 0.23 -22.67
C ARG A 107 -3.12 -1.24 -22.75
N THR A 108 -2.35 -2.08 -23.46
CA THR A 108 -2.57 -3.52 -23.59
C THR A 108 -1.25 -4.26 -23.35
N ASP A 109 -1.31 -5.44 -22.74
CA ASP A 109 -0.12 -6.22 -22.40
C ASP A 109 -0.47 -7.72 -22.38
N ASN A 110 -0.82 -8.27 -23.54
CA ASN A 110 -1.24 -9.67 -23.70
C ASN A 110 -0.37 -10.41 -24.76
N VAL A 111 0.83 -9.93 -25.05
CA VAL A 111 1.77 -10.62 -25.92
C VAL A 111 2.58 -11.60 -25.05
N PHE A 112 2.56 -12.87 -25.40
CA PHE A 112 3.29 -13.91 -24.65
C PHE A 112 4.73 -14.01 -25.11
N GLY A 113 5.62 -14.33 -24.17
CA GLY A 113 7.06 -14.38 -24.39
C GLY A 113 7.77 -15.42 -23.52
N SER A 114 9.06 -15.26 -23.40
CA SER A 114 9.94 -16.07 -22.54
C SER A 114 10.01 -15.54 -21.10
N ALA A 115 10.54 -16.34 -20.17
CA ALA A 115 10.77 -15.90 -18.78
C ALA A 115 11.69 -14.67 -18.70
N GLY A 116 12.73 -14.60 -19.57
CA GLY A 116 13.65 -13.47 -19.61
C GLY A 116 12.98 -12.18 -20.11
N GLU A 117 12.05 -12.26 -21.07
CA GLU A 117 11.25 -11.11 -21.50
C GLU A 117 10.29 -10.67 -20.42
N ASP A 118 9.63 -11.62 -19.74
CA ASP A 118 8.75 -11.30 -18.61
C ASP A 118 9.50 -10.63 -17.45
N ALA A 119 10.75 -11.03 -17.19
CA ALA A 119 11.60 -10.35 -16.22
C ALA A 119 11.86 -8.89 -16.61
N ARG A 120 12.28 -8.64 -17.86
CA ARG A 120 12.68 -7.30 -18.34
C ARG A 120 11.54 -6.29 -18.39
N ARG A 121 10.28 -6.72 -18.51
CA ARG A 121 9.13 -5.83 -18.52
C ARG A 121 8.61 -5.45 -17.13
N ARG A 122 9.08 -6.09 -16.04
CA ARG A 122 8.69 -5.78 -14.67
C ARG A 122 9.16 -4.38 -14.28
N ASP A 123 8.72 -3.90 -13.13
CA ASP A 123 8.98 -2.53 -12.67
C ASP A 123 10.40 -2.35 -12.11
N PHE A 124 10.78 -3.18 -11.14
CA PHE A 124 12.04 -3.06 -10.40
C PHE A 124 12.84 -4.35 -10.49
N THR A 125 14.18 -4.24 -10.49
CA THR A 125 15.11 -5.35 -10.59
C THR A 125 14.84 -6.43 -9.54
N MET A 126 14.61 -6.02 -8.30
CA MET A 126 14.29 -6.91 -7.18
C MET A 126 12.98 -7.70 -7.36
N ASN A 127 12.09 -7.29 -8.26
CA ASN A 127 10.85 -7.98 -8.60
C ASN A 127 10.99 -8.82 -9.88
N GLY A 128 12.14 -8.77 -10.54
CA GLY A 128 12.47 -9.53 -11.75
C GLY A 128 13.08 -10.91 -11.47
N LEU A 129 12.98 -11.40 -10.25
CA LEU A 129 13.53 -12.68 -9.81
C LEU A 129 12.54 -13.82 -9.98
N PHE A 130 13.07 -15.00 -10.36
CA PHE A 130 12.32 -16.24 -10.54
C PHE A 130 12.96 -17.35 -9.71
N TYR A 131 12.16 -18.28 -9.21
CA TYR A 131 12.66 -19.46 -8.52
C TYR A 131 12.13 -20.73 -9.16
N ASP A 132 13.06 -21.55 -9.68
CA ASP A 132 12.76 -22.88 -10.23
C ASP A 132 12.70 -23.91 -9.10
N LEU A 133 11.50 -24.38 -8.80
CA LEU A 133 11.26 -25.40 -7.79
C LEU A 133 11.85 -26.77 -8.16
N ARG A 134 12.04 -27.06 -9.45
CA ARG A 134 12.56 -28.34 -9.92
C ARG A 134 14.08 -28.42 -9.81
N ALA A 135 14.75 -27.33 -10.22
CA ALA A 135 16.21 -27.22 -10.12
C ALA A 135 16.67 -26.79 -8.72
N GLY A 136 15.76 -26.16 -7.91
CA GLY A 136 16.14 -25.54 -6.64
C GLY A 136 17.01 -24.30 -6.85
N GLU A 137 16.81 -23.59 -7.96
CA GLU A 137 17.66 -22.49 -8.39
C GLU A 137 16.91 -21.17 -8.50
N LEU A 138 17.62 -20.11 -8.12
CA LEU A 138 17.18 -18.74 -8.32
C LEU A 138 17.69 -18.23 -9.67
N ILE A 139 16.80 -17.66 -10.46
CA ILE A 139 17.09 -17.14 -11.80
C ILE A 139 16.95 -15.63 -11.78
N ASP A 140 18.00 -14.92 -12.16
CA ASP A 140 18.06 -13.47 -12.23
C ASP A 140 18.48 -13.03 -13.65
N TYR A 141 17.55 -12.41 -14.36
CA TYR A 141 17.78 -11.88 -15.72
C TYR A 141 18.13 -10.39 -15.74
N VAL A 142 18.04 -9.68 -14.60
CA VAL A 142 18.03 -8.22 -14.55
C VAL A 142 18.92 -7.61 -13.47
N GLY A 143 19.68 -8.43 -12.74
CA GLY A 143 20.58 -7.97 -11.69
C GLY A 143 19.92 -7.68 -10.34
N GLY A 144 18.72 -8.19 -10.13
CA GLY A 144 17.92 -7.92 -8.93
C GLY A 144 18.53 -8.44 -7.63
N LEU A 145 19.33 -9.51 -7.69
CA LEU A 145 20.04 -10.04 -6.52
C LEU A 145 21.05 -9.04 -5.96
N ASN A 146 21.86 -8.46 -6.84
CA ASN A 146 22.84 -7.45 -6.44
C ASN A 146 22.17 -6.24 -5.78
N ASP A 147 21.02 -5.79 -6.30
CA ASP A 147 20.31 -4.66 -5.75
C ASP A 147 19.65 -5.00 -4.41
N LEU A 148 19.17 -6.22 -4.23
CA LEU A 148 18.69 -6.71 -2.93
C LEU A 148 19.79 -6.74 -1.87
N GLU A 149 20.99 -7.21 -2.22
CA GLU A 149 22.16 -7.23 -1.32
C GLU A 149 22.59 -5.81 -0.93
N ARG A 150 22.57 -4.87 -1.88
CA ARG A 150 22.87 -3.47 -1.66
C ARG A 150 21.73 -2.68 -1.01
N ARG A 151 20.55 -3.30 -0.84
CA ARG A 151 19.33 -2.69 -0.32
C ARG A 151 18.91 -1.45 -1.11
N VAL A 152 18.88 -1.57 -2.43
CA VAL A 152 18.59 -0.49 -3.37
C VAL A 152 17.33 -0.83 -4.19
N ILE A 153 16.50 0.18 -4.43
CA ILE A 153 15.39 0.12 -5.39
C ILE A 153 15.89 0.66 -6.71
N GLU A 154 16.03 -0.21 -7.70
CA GLU A 154 16.43 0.13 -9.07
C GLU A 154 15.35 -0.29 -10.06
N THR A 155 15.12 0.50 -11.12
CA THR A 155 14.20 0.15 -12.19
C THR A 155 14.84 -0.84 -13.18
N ILE A 156 14.03 -1.64 -13.83
CA ILE A 156 14.47 -2.43 -14.98
C ILE A 156 14.39 -1.51 -16.20
N GLY A 157 15.56 -1.09 -16.69
CA GLY A 157 15.69 -0.11 -17.76
C GLY A 157 15.68 1.34 -17.24
N ASP A 158 15.68 2.28 -18.17
CA ASP A 158 15.78 3.71 -17.89
C ASP A 158 14.59 4.21 -17.03
N PRO A 159 14.82 4.79 -15.82
CA PRO A 159 13.75 5.18 -14.92
C PRO A 159 12.86 6.29 -15.49
N TRP A 160 13.38 7.22 -16.31
CA TRP A 160 12.58 8.26 -16.95
C TRP A 160 11.59 7.67 -17.94
N VAL A 161 12.01 6.71 -18.76
CA VAL A 161 11.13 5.99 -19.68
C VAL A 161 10.08 5.22 -18.89
N ARG A 162 10.51 4.44 -17.87
CA ARG A 162 9.64 3.57 -17.08
C ARG A 162 8.56 4.35 -16.31
N PHE A 163 8.87 5.53 -15.80
CA PHE A 163 7.90 6.36 -15.09
C PHE A 163 6.91 7.07 -16.02
N ARG A 164 7.32 7.43 -17.24
CA ARG A 164 6.40 7.96 -18.26
C ARG A 164 5.44 6.91 -18.80
N GLU A 165 5.89 5.66 -18.97
CA GLU A 165 5.04 4.52 -19.36
C GLU A 165 3.94 4.21 -18.33
N ASP A 166 4.26 4.26 -17.05
CA ASP A 166 3.33 4.06 -15.95
C ASP A 166 3.78 4.87 -14.72
N PRO A 167 3.26 6.09 -14.55
CA PRO A 167 3.63 6.96 -13.44
C PRO A 167 3.37 6.38 -12.04
N VAL A 168 2.44 5.42 -11.93
CA VAL A 168 2.14 4.74 -10.65
C VAL A 168 3.35 3.96 -10.13
N ARG A 169 4.31 3.61 -10.99
CA ARG A 169 5.57 2.98 -10.56
C ARG A 169 6.36 3.84 -9.58
N MET A 170 6.26 5.18 -9.64
CA MET A 170 6.89 6.06 -8.65
C MET A 170 6.35 5.80 -7.24
N LEU A 171 5.03 5.70 -7.09
CA LEU A 171 4.42 5.36 -5.80
C LEU A 171 4.81 3.94 -5.34
N ARG A 172 4.94 3.01 -6.28
CA ARG A 172 5.40 1.65 -5.98
C ARG A 172 6.86 1.64 -5.50
N ALA A 173 7.75 2.46 -6.08
CA ALA A 173 9.13 2.63 -5.61
C ALA A 173 9.16 3.13 -4.16
N ILE A 174 8.39 4.18 -3.85
CA ILE A 174 8.25 4.72 -2.50
C ILE A 174 7.73 3.65 -1.53
N LYS A 175 6.71 2.90 -1.93
CA LYS A 175 6.16 1.80 -1.12
C LYS A 175 7.21 0.75 -0.77
N PHE A 176 7.99 0.33 -1.73
CA PHE A 176 9.02 -0.66 -1.50
C PHE A 176 10.15 -0.10 -0.65
N ALA A 177 10.59 1.14 -0.90
CA ALA A 177 11.59 1.81 -0.09
C ALA A 177 11.15 1.90 1.39
N GLY A 178 9.89 2.30 1.64
CA GLY A 178 9.36 2.36 3.01
C GLY A 178 9.18 1.00 3.67
N ARG A 179 8.65 -0.01 2.93
CA ARG A 179 8.37 -1.34 3.47
C ARG A 179 9.63 -2.14 3.78
N LEU A 180 10.62 -2.08 2.89
CA LEU A 180 11.85 -2.91 2.98
C LEU A 180 12.98 -2.18 3.69
N ASP A 181 12.81 -0.89 3.98
CA ASP A 181 13.85 0.01 4.46
C ASP A 181 15.06 0.03 3.49
N PHE A 182 14.75 0.17 2.20
CA PHE A 182 15.72 0.27 1.12
C PHE A 182 15.83 1.72 0.64
N ARG A 183 17.03 2.12 0.18
CA ARG A 183 17.19 3.42 -0.48
C ARG A 183 16.73 3.36 -1.94
N LEU A 184 16.26 4.46 -2.47
CA LEU A 184 16.09 4.64 -3.92
C LEU A 184 17.48 4.82 -4.55
N ALA A 185 17.73 4.26 -5.72
CA ALA A 185 18.93 4.59 -6.50
C ALA A 185 18.89 6.07 -6.90
N ASP A 186 20.05 6.69 -7.08
CA ASP A 186 20.11 8.15 -7.31
C ASP A 186 19.44 8.56 -8.62
N ASN A 187 19.60 7.76 -9.70
CA ASN A 187 18.90 7.92 -10.98
C ASN A 187 17.39 7.77 -10.82
N VAL A 188 16.93 6.80 -10.03
CA VAL A 188 15.50 6.59 -9.74
C VAL A 188 14.94 7.78 -8.98
N PHE A 189 15.62 8.28 -7.98
CA PHE A 189 15.19 9.44 -7.20
C PHE A 189 15.12 10.70 -8.10
N GLN A 190 16.14 10.93 -8.92
CA GLN A 190 16.15 12.08 -9.84
C GLN A 190 15.02 11.98 -10.88
N ALA A 191 14.82 10.81 -11.48
CA ALA A 191 13.73 10.59 -12.43
C ALA A 191 12.34 10.81 -11.77
N MET A 192 12.18 10.49 -10.48
CA MET A 192 10.95 10.79 -9.76
C MET A 192 10.72 12.30 -9.62
N LEU A 193 11.75 13.09 -9.35
CA LEU A 193 11.65 14.55 -9.29
C LEU A 193 11.23 15.14 -10.66
N ASP A 194 11.80 14.62 -11.75
CA ASP A 194 11.58 15.12 -13.11
C ASP A 194 10.22 14.67 -13.68
N CYS A 195 9.75 13.47 -13.31
CA CYS A 195 8.53 12.86 -13.87
C CYS A 195 7.30 12.96 -12.95
N LYS A 196 7.40 13.55 -11.75
CA LYS A 196 6.29 13.56 -10.77
C LYS A 196 4.97 14.08 -11.32
N ASP A 197 5.00 15.09 -12.21
CA ASP A 197 3.80 15.68 -12.79
C ASP A 197 3.04 14.70 -13.70
N ASP A 198 3.68 13.66 -14.21
CA ASP A 198 3.03 12.60 -14.97
C ASP A 198 2.03 11.79 -14.13
N LEU A 199 2.09 11.85 -12.78
CA LEU A 199 1.07 11.28 -11.91
C LEU A 199 -0.34 11.81 -12.22
N ARG A 200 -0.46 13.03 -12.73
CA ARG A 200 -1.75 13.62 -13.15
C ARG A 200 -2.41 12.85 -14.29
N LYS A 201 -1.64 12.09 -15.08
CA LYS A 201 -2.12 11.27 -16.21
C LYS A 201 -2.65 9.91 -15.72
N ALA A 202 -2.30 9.48 -14.50
CA ALA A 202 -2.72 8.20 -13.97
C ALA A 202 -4.17 8.24 -13.47
N ALA A 203 -4.88 7.12 -13.60
CA ALA A 203 -6.25 7.01 -13.10
C ALA A 203 -6.30 7.19 -11.58
N ALA A 204 -7.11 8.13 -11.09
CA ALA A 204 -7.20 8.46 -9.68
C ALA A 204 -7.53 7.25 -8.76
N PRO A 205 -8.38 6.26 -9.14
CA PRO A 205 -8.56 5.06 -8.33
C PRO A 205 -7.27 4.25 -8.14
N ARG A 206 -6.39 4.18 -9.15
CA ARG A 206 -5.08 3.50 -9.02
C ARG A 206 -4.15 4.25 -8.08
N LEU A 207 -4.13 5.59 -8.16
CA LEU A 207 -3.35 6.42 -7.24
C LEU A 207 -3.81 6.24 -5.81
N PHE A 208 -5.12 6.27 -5.56
CA PHE A 208 -5.69 6.05 -4.24
C PHE A 208 -5.34 4.67 -3.67
N GLU A 209 -5.46 3.62 -4.49
CA GLU A 209 -5.11 2.27 -4.08
C GLU A 209 -3.63 2.16 -3.67
N GLU A 210 -2.70 2.76 -4.43
CA GLU A 210 -1.29 2.76 -4.04
C GLU A 210 -1.03 3.62 -2.79
N ILE A 211 -1.70 4.77 -2.61
CA ILE A 211 -1.60 5.55 -1.36
C ILE A 211 -2.01 4.70 -0.16
N VAL A 212 -3.11 3.96 -0.26
CA VAL A 212 -3.52 3.04 0.81
C VAL A 212 -2.46 1.96 1.07
N ARG A 213 -1.86 1.43 -0.01
CA ARG A 213 -0.81 0.41 0.09
C ARG A 213 0.49 0.94 0.73
N LEU A 214 0.79 2.23 0.59
CA LEU A 214 1.92 2.89 1.28
C LEU A 214 1.77 2.82 2.80
N LEU A 215 0.53 2.85 3.31
CA LEU A 215 0.24 2.95 4.73
C LEU A 215 0.16 1.59 5.44
N ASN A 216 -0.25 0.54 4.75
CA ASN A 216 -0.69 -0.71 5.38
C ASN A 216 0.38 -1.81 5.46
N ARG A 217 1.65 -1.51 5.16
CA ARG A 217 2.73 -2.52 5.06
C ARG A 217 3.89 -2.29 6.03
N GLY A 218 3.72 -1.44 7.04
CA GLY A 218 4.74 -1.16 8.06
C GLY A 218 5.86 -0.24 7.60
N GLY A 219 5.61 0.56 6.56
CA GLY A 219 6.51 1.57 6.01
C GLY A 219 5.83 2.93 5.79
N ALA A 220 4.72 3.22 6.49
CA ALA A 220 3.92 4.42 6.30
C ALA A 220 4.70 5.71 6.55
N HIS A 221 5.47 5.75 7.62
CA HIS A 221 6.29 6.92 7.97
C HIS A 221 7.33 7.23 6.89
N GLN A 222 8.13 6.24 6.49
CA GLN A 222 9.18 6.44 5.47
C GLN A 222 8.57 6.76 4.10
N SER A 223 7.47 6.08 3.74
CA SER A 223 6.75 6.34 2.49
C SER A 223 6.20 7.76 2.43
N ALA A 224 5.57 8.26 3.49
CA ALA A 224 5.07 9.63 3.54
C ALA A 224 6.21 10.67 3.49
N ARG A 225 7.35 10.40 4.14
CA ARG A 225 8.54 11.26 4.04
C ARG A 225 9.09 11.32 2.62
N LEU A 226 9.10 10.20 1.90
CA LEU A 226 9.54 10.17 0.50
C LEU A 226 8.55 10.91 -0.40
N LEU A 227 7.23 10.74 -0.21
CA LEU A 227 6.22 11.52 -0.94
C LEU A 227 6.42 13.03 -0.75
N TYR A 228 6.69 13.46 0.48
CA TYR A 228 6.93 14.86 0.80
C TYR A 228 8.24 15.35 0.15
N LYS A 229 9.36 14.63 0.33
CA LYS A 229 10.66 14.99 -0.23
C LYS A 229 10.70 15.06 -1.77
N THR A 230 9.91 14.25 -2.43
CA THR A 230 9.82 14.24 -3.90
C THR A 230 8.82 15.25 -4.46
N GLY A 231 8.09 15.98 -3.61
CA GLY A 231 7.03 16.89 -4.00
C GLY A 231 5.78 16.19 -4.56
N MET A 232 5.71 14.85 -4.49
CA MET A 232 4.51 14.12 -4.92
C MET A 232 3.35 14.31 -3.95
N MET A 233 3.62 14.65 -2.68
CA MET A 233 2.57 14.97 -1.72
C MET A 233 1.79 16.21 -2.15
N ASP A 234 2.43 17.23 -2.74
CA ASP A 234 1.78 18.44 -3.25
C ASP A 234 0.77 18.13 -4.36
N LEU A 235 1.04 17.10 -5.15
CA LEU A 235 0.19 16.67 -6.25
C LEU A 235 -0.98 15.82 -5.78
N LEU A 236 -0.74 14.93 -4.85
CA LEU A 236 -1.70 13.92 -4.40
C LEU A 236 -2.57 14.40 -3.24
N LEU A 237 -1.97 15.10 -2.29
CA LEU A 237 -2.56 15.55 -1.01
C LEU A 237 -2.12 16.98 -0.70
N PRO A 238 -2.43 17.98 -1.58
CA PRO A 238 -1.94 19.35 -1.43
C PRO A 238 -2.35 19.98 -0.10
N GLU A 239 -3.52 19.66 0.43
CA GLU A 239 -3.99 20.18 1.72
C GLU A 239 -3.10 19.68 2.88
N VAL A 240 -2.67 18.42 2.82
CA VAL A 240 -1.77 17.83 3.82
C VAL A 240 -0.38 18.44 3.68
N SER A 241 0.13 18.56 2.46
CA SER A 241 1.43 19.19 2.19
C SER A 241 1.48 20.63 2.70
N ALA A 242 0.49 21.45 2.35
CA ALA A 242 0.39 22.83 2.82
C ALA A 242 0.33 22.94 4.35
N SER A 243 -0.37 22.01 5.03
CA SER A 243 -0.40 21.96 6.49
C SER A 243 0.94 21.59 7.11
N LEU A 244 1.71 20.72 6.45
CA LEU A 244 3.08 20.38 6.88
C LEU A 244 4.00 21.60 6.77
N ASP A 245 3.93 22.35 5.67
CA ASP A 245 4.73 23.52 5.40
C ASP A 245 4.42 24.67 6.40
N ALA A 246 3.14 24.86 6.68
CA ALA A 246 2.68 25.90 7.62
C ALA A 246 3.16 25.64 9.06
N ASN A 247 3.34 24.39 9.43
CA ASN A 247 3.68 23.98 10.79
C ASN A 247 5.16 24.08 11.14
N LEU A 248 6.03 24.61 10.31
CA LEU A 248 7.45 24.88 10.68
C LEU A 248 8.46 24.63 9.54
N GLY A 249 8.37 25.30 8.48
CA GLY A 249 9.44 25.35 7.48
C GLY A 249 9.84 24.02 6.82
N ASP A 250 9.99 22.95 7.57
CA ASP A 250 10.37 21.63 7.07
C ASP A 250 9.34 20.51 7.34
N GLY A 251 8.27 20.82 8.08
CA GLY A 251 7.21 19.85 8.42
C GLY A 251 7.64 18.70 9.32
N THR A 252 8.88 18.73 9.84
CA THR A 252 9.40 17.61 10.64
C THR A 252 8.79 17.51 12.02
N ALA A 253 8.33 18.64 12.55
CA ALA A 253 7.66 18.73 13.85
C ALA A 253 6.18 18.33 13.81
N SER A 254 5.59 18.11 12.61
CA SER A 254 4.19 17.72 12.50
C SER A 254 3.89 16.42 13.25
N PRO A 255 2.82 16.38 14.06
CA PRO A 255 2.41 15.16 14.77
C PRO A 255 2.08 14.00 13.84
N MET A 256 1.73 14.26 12.59
CA MET A 256 1.46 13.23 11.59
C MET A 256 2.61 12.21 11.49
N TRP A 257 3.86 12.67 11.56
CA TRP A 257 5.02 11.77 11.51
C TRP A 257 5.03 10.79 12.68
N GLY A 258 4.61 11.23 13.85
CA GLY A 258 4.43 10.38 15.03
C GLY A 258 3.31 9.35 14.84
N TYR A 259 2.17 9.77 14.31
CA TYR A 259 1.04 8.87 14.04
C TYR A 259 1.42 7.78 13.05
N LEU A 260 2.14 8.13 11.97
CA LEU A 260 2.59 7.15 10.98
C LEU A 260 3.61 6.15 11.55
N ARG A 261 4.53 6.60 12.43
CA ARG A 261 5.41 5.68 13.17
C ARG A 261 4.62 4.73 14.09
N ALA A 262 3.59 5.23 14.76
CA ALA A 262 2.73 4.39 15.60
C ALA A 262 1.96 3.34 14.77
N ILE A 263 1.50 3.69 13.57
CA ILE A 263 0.91 2.74 12.61
C ILE A 263 1.92 1.64 12.26
N ASP A 264 3.15 2.02 11.87
CA ASP A 264 4.20 1.07 11.48
C ASP A 264 4.52 0.10 12.62
N GLN A 265 4.64 0.61 13.84
CA GLN A 265 4.89 -0.22 15.03
C GLN A 265 3.74 -1.22 15.28
N ARG A 266 2.48 -0.79 15.12
CA ARG A 266 1.31 -1.67 15.28
C ARG A 266 1.26 -2.75 14.22
N VAL A 267 1.50 -2.40 12.96
CA VAL A 267 1.56 -3.38 11.86
C VAL A 267 2.67 -4.41 12.12
N ARG A 268 3.88 -3.97 12.50
CA ARG A 268 5.01 -4.86 12.82
C ARG A 268 4.76 -5.76 14.04
N SER A 269 3.96 -5.30 15.01
CA SER A 269 3.58 -6.08 16.19
C SER A 269 2.34 -6.98 15.99
N GLY A 270 1.86 -7.14 14.75
CA GLY A 270 0.68 -7.95 14.44
C GLY A 270 -0.66 -7.37 14.91
N ARG A 271 -0.71 -6.07 15.21
CA ARG A 271 -1.92 -5.34 15.64
C ARG A 271 -2.29 -4.25 14.62
N PRO A 272 -2.58 -4.59 13.36
CA PRO A 272 -2.88 -3.61 12.35
C PRO A 272 -4.15 -2.82 12.70
N VAL A 273 -4.20 -1.59 12.24
CA VAL A 273 -5.40 -0.74 12.27
C VAL A 273 -6.11 -0.79 10.91
N THR A 274 -7.38 -0.39 10.90
CA THR A 274 -8.15 -0.36 9.65
C THR A 274 -7.61 0.69 8.67
N GLN A 275 -7.87 0.52 7.38
CA GLN A 275 -7.52 1.49 6.34
C GLN A 275 -8.01 2.90 6.67
N VAL A 276 -9.24 3.00 7.22
CA VAL A 276 -9.84 4.30 7.54
C VAL A 276 -9.09 5.00 8.68
N VAL A 277 -8.62 4.26 9.68
CA VAL A 277 -7.78 4.81 10.76
C VAL A 277 -6.42 5.25 10.23
N MET A 278 -5.80 4.49 9.32
CA MET A 278 -4.54 4.89 8.69
C MET A 278 -4.69 6.22 7.91
N LEU A 279 -5.75 6.35 7.12
CA LEU A 279 -6.07 7.59 6.41
C LEU A 279 -6.39 8.73 7.38
N ALA A 280 -7.13 8.46 8.47
CA ALA A 280 -7.42 9.46 9.49
C ALA A 280 -6.13 10.02 10.12
N CYS A 281 -5.11 9.21 10.33
CA CYS A 281 -3.81 9.67 10.84
C CYS A 281 -3.10 10.68 9.92
N ILE A 282 -3.33 10.59 8.59
CA ILE A 282 -2.81 11.58 7.64
C ILE A 282 -3.62 12.88 7.73
N PHE A 283 -4.95 12.77 7.78
CA PHE A 283 -5.83 13.93 7.72
C PHE A 283 -6.06 14.59 9.08
N LEU A 284 -5.73 13.93 10.20
CA LEU A 284 -6.01 14.42 11.55
C LEU A 284 -5.44 15.82 11.78
N GLN A 285 -4.23 16.09 11.28
CA GLN A 285 -3.59 17.39 11.45
C GLN A 285 -4.34 18.55 10.76
N LEU A 286 -5.12 18.29 9.69
CA LEU A 286 -5.93 19.34 9.03
C LEU A 286 -7.02 19.87 9.93
N PHE A 287 -7.37 19.13 10.96
CA PHE A 287 -8.47 19.42 11.89
C PHE A 287 -8.00 19.54 13.34
N ASP A 288 -6.69 19.56 13.57
CA ASP A 288 -6.14 19.45 14.91
C ASP A 288 -6.61 20.55 15.84
N ASP A 289 -6.46 21.81 15.43
CA ASP A 289 -6.92 22.98 16.19
C ASP A 289 -8.44 22.95 16.39
N LEU A 290 -9.18 22.52 15.37
CA LEU A 290 -10.63 22.40 15.43
C LEU A 290 -11.10 21.29 16.38
N LEU A 291 -10.35 20.18 16.46
CA LEU A 291 -10.74 19.00 17.24
C LEU A 291 -10.31 19.09 18.71
N TYR A 292 -9.19 19.77 19.00
CA TYR A 292 -8.51 19.69 20.29
C TYR A 292 -8.21 21.04 20.95
N SER A 293 -8.68 22.18 20.40
CA SER A 293 -8.63 23.47 21.10
C SER A 293 -9.71 23.53 22.17
N ALA A 294 -9.34 24.09 23.34
CA ALA A 294 -10.28 24.28 24.45
C ALA A 294 -11.40 25.27 24.12
N GLU A 295 -11.25 26.07 23.07
CA GLU A 295 -12.21 27.09 22.62
C GLU A 295 -13.30 26.57 21.70
N THR A 296 -13.34 25.25 21.44
CA THR A 296 -14.31 24.64 20.53
C THR A 296 -15.70 24.57 21.21
N ASP A 297 -16.32 25.72 21.40
CA ASP A 297 -17.73 25.83 21.76
C ASP A 297 -18.67 25.57 20.55
N ALA A 298 -18.07 25.32 19.38
CA ALA A 298 -18.77 24.91 18.18
C ALA A 298 -19.46 23.56 18.43
N GLY A 299 -20.79 23.55 18.40
CA GLY A 299 -21.58 22.35 18.61
C GLY A 299 -21.17 21.25 17.60
N ILE A 300 -21.34 19.98 17.97
CA ILE A 300 -20.92 18.79 17.14
C ILE A 300 -21.50 18.86 15.72
N ARG A 301 -22.62 19.53 15.50
CA ARG A 301 -23.16 19.72 14.15
C ARG A 301 -22.26 20.62 13.30
N ASP A 302 -21.74 21.72 13.88
CA ASP A 302 -20.87 22.65 13.17
C ASP A 302 -19.53 21.99 12.83
N LEU A 303 -18.97 21.20 13.76
CA LEU A 303 -17.77 20.40 13.54
C LEU A 303 -17.95 19.41 12.36
N SER A 304 -19.08 18.69 12.34
CA SER A 304 -19.39 17.76 11.25
C SER A 304 -19.48 18.46 9.89
N LEU A 305 -20.04 19.68 9.85
CA LEU A 305 -20.15 20.48 8.63
C LEU A 305 -18.79 21.02 8.16
N VAL A 306 -17.95 21.49 9.10
CA VAL A 306 -16.62 21.98 8.77
C VAL A 306 -15.74 20.84 8.22
N ILE A 307 -15.73 19.69 8.89
CA ILE A 307 -14.99 18.51 8.40
C ILE A 307 -15.51 18.10 7.02
N GLU A 308 -16.83 18.07 6.80
CA GLU A 308 -17.41 17.75 5.50
C GLU A 308 -16.94 18.71 4.41
N ARG A 309 -16.96 20.03 4.69
CA ARG A 309 -16.57 21.06 3.73
C ARG A 309 -15.11 20.91 3.29
N VAL A 310 -14.20 20.61 4.22
CA VAL A 310 -12.77 20.44 3.93
C VAL A 310 -12.51 19.09 3.28
N PHE A 311 -13.10 18.02 3.80
CA PHE A 311 -12.75 16.66 3.40
C PHE A 311 -13.43 16.18 2.12
N ARG A 312 -14.64 16.66 1.81
CA ARG A 312 -15.39 16.26 0.62
C ARG A 312 -14.64 16.47 -0.70
N PRO A 313 -13.99 17.62 -0.96
CA PRO A 313 -13.17 17.80 -2.15
C PRO A 313 -12.02 16.78 -2.23
N ILE A 314 -11.34 16.52 -1.11
CA ILE A 314 -10.25 15.55 -1.01
C ILE A 314 -10.75 14.15 -1.37
N ALA A 315 -11.83 13.70 -0.72
CA ALA A 315 -12.42 12.39 -0.96
C ALA A 315 -12.88 12.20 -2.42
N THR A 316 -13.41 13.25 -3.03
CA THR A 316 -13.83 13.23 -4.45
C THR A 316 -12.62 13.13 -5.37
N ARG A 317 -11.57 13.93 -5.17
CA ARG A 317 -10.33 13.91 -5.97
C ARG A 317 -9.63 12.55 -5.86
N MET A 318 -9.59 11.98 -4.65
CA MET A 318 -8.98 10.66 -4.39
C MET A 318 -9.85 9.49 -4.85
N HIS A 319 -11.05 9.71 -5.36
CA HIS A 319 -12.02 8.64 -5.65
C HIS A 319 -12.27 7.69 -4.48
N MET A 320 -12.26 8.22 -3.26
CA MET A 320 -12.56 7.46 -2.06
C MET A 320 -14.01 6.95 -2.09
N SER A 321 -14.25 5.74 -1.62
CA SER A 321 -15.61 5.22 -1.52
C SER A 321 -16.48 6.09 -0.59
N ARG A 322 -17.77 6.25 -0.89
CA ARG A 322 -18.69 6.99 -0.02
C ARG A 322 -18.72 6.43 1.40
N ARG A 323 -18.58 5.13 1.53
CA ARG A 323 -18.53 4.43 2.82
C ARG A 323 -17.30 4.84 3.62
N ASP A 324 -16.11 4.82 3.00
CA ASP A 324 -14.86 5.15 3.69
C ASP A 324 -14.80 6.64 4.04
N ALA A 325 -15.23 7.51 3.13
CA ALA A 325 -15.31 8.96 3.38
C ALA A 325 -16.26 9.28 4.54
N TYR A 326 -17.44 8.65 4.57
CA TYR A 326 -18.39 8.79 5.68
C TYR A 326 -17.81 8.27 7.00
N ARG A 327 -17.18 7.08 6.98
CA ARG A 327 -16.56 6.45 8.15
C ARG A 327 -15.44 7.31 8.72
N LEU A 328 -14.56 7.83 7.86
CA LEU A 328 -13.48 8.73 8.24
C LEU A 328 -14.02 9.99 8.93
N LYS A 329 -15.04 10.64 8.35
CA LYS A 329 -15.70 11.78 8.99
C LYS A 329 -16.21 11.44 10.38
N GLN A 330 -16.91 10.30 10.56
CA GLN A 330 -17.45 9.90 11.86
C GLN A 330 -16.34 9.68 12.90
N ILE A 331 -15.23 9.08 12.50
CA ILE A 331 -14.08 8.85 13.37
C ILE A 331 -13.46 10.17 13.84
N LEU A 332 -13.30 11.15 12.92
CA LEU A 332 -12.79 12.48 13.27
C LEU A 332 -13.75 13.24 14.19
N VAL A 333 -15.06 13.27 13.88
CA VAL A 333 -16.08 13.94 14.70
C VAL A 333 -16.20 13.35 16.12
N ALA A 334 -15.81 12.09 16.30
CA ALA A 334 -15.83 11.45 17.62
C ALA A 334 -14.66 11.90 18.53
N GLN A 335 -13.56 12.43 17.98
CA GLN A 335 -12.33 12.71 18.74
C GLN A 335 -12.54 13.67 19.93
N PRO A 336 -13.20 14.84 19.79
CA PRO A 336 -13.41 15.75 20.93
C PRO A 336 -14.24 15.14 22.06
N ARG A 337 -15.13 14.20 21.72
CA ARG A 337 -15.91 13.47 22.74
C ARG A 337 -15.03 12.47 23.51
N LEU A 338 -14.14 11.78 22.80
CA LEU A 338 -13.20 10.85 23.42
C LEU A 338 -12.19 11.59 24.30
N ALA A 339 -11.78 12.80 23.89
CA ALA A 339 -10.91 13.69 24.62
C ALA A 339 -11.57 14.44 25.79
N GLY A 340 -12.86 14.24 26.03
CA GLY A 340 -13.58 14.94 27.11
C GLY A 340 -13.79 16.44 26.89
N LEU A 341 -13.40 16.98 25.70
CA LEU A 341 -13.50 18.42 25.39
C LEU A 341 -14.93 18.87 25.11
N VAL A 342 -15.78 17.96 24.67
CA VAL A 342 -17.20 18.20 24.46
C VAL A 342 -18.00 17.43 25.50
N LYS A 343 -18.72 18.15 26.36
CA LYS A 343 -19.65 17.53 27.31
C LYS A 343 -20.68 16.73 26.52
N ILE A 344 -20.75 15.45 26.79
CA ILE A 344 -21.80 14.60 26.25
C ILE A 344 -23.09 15.01 26.99
N ARG A 345 -23.78 16.01 26.43
CA ARG A 345 -25.09 16.46 26.98
C ARG A 345 -26.10 15.34 26.82
N GLY A 346 -26.62 14.84 27.92
CA GLY A 346 -27.73 13.92 27.92
C GLY A 346 -27.56 12.79 28.93
N ARG A 347 -28.68 12.19 29.29
CA ARG A 347 -28.95 11.10 30.23
C ARG A 347 -27.79 10.14 30.50
N ARG A 348 -27.79 9.55 31.69
CA ARG A 348 -26.99 8.32 32.00
C ARG A 348 -27.03 7.39 30.80
N GLY A 349 -25.90 7.23 30.06
CA GLY A 349 -25.85 6.36 28.89
C GLY A 349 -25.20 6.95 27.62
N ALA A 350 -24.80 8.21 27.61
CA ALA A 350 -24.23 8.82 26.40
C ALA A 350 -22.86 8.23 25.99
N ALA A 351 -22.06 7.73 26.94
CA ALA A 351 -20.88 6.93 26.65
C ALA A 351 -21.28 5.60 26.00
N SER A 352 -22.30 4.91 26.56
CA SER A 352 -22.83 3.66 25.99
C SER A 352 -23.39 3.89 24.57
N GLN A 353 -24.02 5.04 24.31
CA GLN A 353 -24.49 5.38 22.97
C GLN A 353 -23.33 5.58 21.98
N LEU A 354 -22.20 6.16 22.40
CA LEU A 354 -21.01 6.25 21.54
C LEU A 354 -20.41 4.86 21.32
N MET A 355 -20.31 4.05 22.37
CA MET A 355 -19.77 2.67 22.29
C MET A 355 -20.62 1.76 21.40
N SER A 356 -21.92 1.98 21.26
CA SER A 356 -22.80 1.22 20.38
C SER A 356 -22.66 1.58 18.88
N ARG A 357 -21.91 2.62 18.56
CA ARG A 357 -21.69 3.01 17.16
C ARG A 357 -20.69 2.10 16.48
N GLU A 358 -20.98 1.68 15.26
CA GLU A 358 -20.10 0.83 14.45
C GLU A 358 -18.68 1.39 14.28
N TYR A 359 -18.52 2.73 14.31
CA TYR A 359 -17.23 3.41 14.16
C TYR A 359 -16.48 3.60 15.49
N PHE A 360 -17.01 3.14 16.61
CA PHE A 360 -16.44 3.41 17.94
C PHE A 360 -15.03 2.84 18.09
N ASN A 361 -14.81 1.57 17.75
CA ASN A 361 -13.50 0.92 17.87
C ASN A 361 -12.44 1.65 17.04
N GLU A 362 -12.76 2.02 15.82
CA GLU A 362 -11.86 2.79 14.95
C GLU A 362 -11.60 4.20 15.52
N SER A 363 -12.62 4.86 16.08
CA SER A 363 -12.45 6.15 16.75
C SER A 363 -11.54 6.05 17.97
N LEU A 364 -11.68 5.00 18.76
CA LEU A 364 -10.84 4.74 19.93
C LEU A 364 -9.40 4.38 19.52
N ASP A 365 -9.21 3.66 18.42
CA ASP A 365 -7.89 3.36 17.88
C ASP A 365 -7.17 4.62 17.42
N LEU A 366 -7.85 5.52 16.70
CA LEU A 366 -7.30 6.82 16.32
C LEU A 366 -6.97 7.67 17.56
N PHE A 367 -7.88 7.72 18.53
CA PHE A 367 -7.69 8.45 19.78
C PHE A 367 -6.48 7.93 20.56
N ARG A 368 -6.31 6.62 20.64
CA ARG A 368 -5.16 5.97 21.28
C ARG A 368 -3.85 6.35 20.57
N ILE A 369 -3.80 6.28 19.24
CA ILE A 369 -2.62 6.68 18.47
C ILE A 369 -2.27 8.13 18.74
N MET A 370 -3.25 9.02 18.73
CA MET A 370 -3.06 10.44 19.00
C MET A 370 -2.60 10.70 20.43
N ALA A 371 -3.27 10.14 21.43
CA ALA A 371 -2.97 10.35 22.85
C ALA A 371 -1.57 9.83 23.21
N GLU A 372 -1.21 8.62 22.77
CA GLU A 372 0.11 8.02 22.98
C GLU A 372 1.23 8.83 22.29
N THR A 373 0.98 9.30 21.07
CA THR A 373 1.99 10.05 20.30
C THR A 373 2.25 11.43 20.88
N ARG A 374 1.22 12.10 21.39
CA ARG A 374 1.30 13.47 21.90
C ARG A 374 1.54 13.56 23.40
N GLY A 375 1.40 12.46 24.13
CA GLY A 375 1.45 12.45 25.59
C GLY A 375 0.29 13.26 26.24
N ARG A 376 -0.88 13.28 25.59
CA ARG A 376 -2.08 14.02 26.05
C ARG A 376 -3.24 13.05 26.24
N PHE A 377 -4.20 13.41 27.11
CA PHE A 377 -5.44 12.65 27.32
C PHE A 377 -5.24 11.21 27.85
N ALA A 378 -4.21 11.00 28.67
CA ALA A 378 -3.90 9.69 29.22
C ALA A 378 -5.01 9.15 30.14
N ASP A 379 -5.60 10.03 30.95
CA ASP A 379 -6.68 9.69 31.89
C ASP A 379 -7.98 9.34 31.15
N GLU A 380 -8.31 10.12 30.13
CA GLU A 380 -9.47 9.85 29.26
C GLU A 380 -9.31 8.53 28.53
N LEU A 381 -8.11 8.27 27.97
CA LEU A 381 -7.82 7.00 27.30
C LEU A 381 -7.93 5.82 28.26
N LYS A 382 -7.42 5.95 29.49
CA LYS A 382 -7.54 4.92 30.53
C LYS A 382 -9.02 4.66 30.87
N ALA A 383 -9.78 5.72 31.07
CA ALA A 383 -11.21 5.60 31.37
C ALA A 383 -12.00 4.91 30.26
N TRP A 384 -11.69 5.18 28.98
CA TRP A 384 -12.33 4.49 27.86
C TRP A 384 -11.93 3.01 27.79
N ASN A 385 -10.65 2.69 28.02
CA ASN A 385 -10.18 1.29 28.05
C ASN A 385 -10.84 0.47 29.18
N GLU A 386 -11.07 1.06 30.35
CA GLU A 386 -11.78 0.42 31.45
C GLU A 386 -13.25 0.15 31.09
N ARG A 387 -13.93 1.11 30.47
CA ARG A 387 -15.32 0.96 30.00
C ARG A 387 -15.52 -0.12 28.93
N VAL A 388 -14.52 -0.33 28.10
CA VAL A 388 -14.56 -1.38 27.03
C VAL A 388 -14.36 -2.78 27.62
N ARG A 389 -13.67 -2.89 28.77
CA ARG A 389 -13.39 -4.17 29.43
C ARG A 389 -14.50 -4.65 30.38
N GLY A 390 -15.27 -3.74 30.90
CA GLY A 390 -16.41 -4.02 31.80
C GLY A 390 -17.73 -4.05 31.03
#